data_8fec9a989c52e99c30f8335d241a7190
#
_entry.id   8fec9a989c52e99c30f8335d241a7190
#
_cell.length_a   1.000
_cell.length_b   1.000
_cell.length_c   1.000
_cell.angle_alpha   90.00
_cell.angle_beta   90.00
_cell.angle_gamma   90.00
#
_symmetry.space_group_name_H-M   'P 1'
#
loop_
_entity.id
_entity.type
_entity.pdbx_description
1 polymer ?
#
loop_
_entity_poly.entity_id
_entity_poly.type
_entity_poly.pdbx_seq_one_letter_code
_entity_poly.pdbx_strand_id
1 'polypeptide(L)'
;MIATFASSLHGQAPVQTKPLDHANLDTTCNACDDFYQFANGGWLKRAKIPAAYPEFGSFQELYDQNEAVLHDILNGSVARVKSGEYKPGTGEYKVGAFYATCMDTTTIEKLGATPLKPELDRIASISSVDDLKRSFGELEKREGLAPWVDGSAQDARDAANTITGLYQGGLSLPNAEYYTKTDTASVSFRTKFTNIVAHSFVLLGDSPSQAAAEAKTVLAVETQFATSSRTPIQLRDVVANYHRMTLAQVDSLTPHFEWASFYSGVGAPTVEKIDVGQPEFFTNFDKMLTSVPLADWKTLLRWRLVSTAASSLSTPFVNQNFEFNKLFTGATEILPRWKRCVSATDGALGELLGQEFVARKFSPEAKARAVAIVDNLVRELRARIEQLQWMGPDTKAQALVKLDAFNRKIGYPDKWRDYSKLQINGSGYYANVVAARQWASARDWAKVGKPTDRTEWGMTPPTVNAYENPLLNEIVFPAGILQPPFYDPKADDALNYGAMGAVIGHEMSRMLPALSY
;
A
#
# COMPACT_ATOMS: atom_id res chain seq x y z
N MET A 1 19.46 40.59 27.75
CA MET A 1 19.75 39.18 28.09
C MET A 1 18.70 38.33 27.42
N ILE A 2 18.98 37.78 26.26
CA ILE A 2 18.11 36.89 25.51
C ILE A 2 18.68 35.50 25.76
N ALA A 3 17.92 34.68 26.51
CA ALA A 3 18.28 33.29 26.78
C ALA A 3 17.86 32.43 25.60
N THR A 4 18.81 31.94 24.83
CA THR A 4 18.62 30.93 23.78
C THR A 4 18.46 29.57 24.45
N PHE A 5 17.25 29.02 24.43
CA PHE A 5 17.02 27.62 24.75
C PHE A 5 17.42 26.77 23.54
N ALA A 6 18.61 26.19 23.60
CA ALA A 6 19.00 25.11 22.71
C ALA A 6 18.36 23.81 23.21
N SER A 7 17.26 23.39 22.59
CA SER A 7 16.70 22.04 22.78
C SER A 7 17.65 21.04 22.14
N SER A 8 18.45 20.36 22.95
CA SER A 8 19.26 19.22 22.53
C SER A 8 18.32 18.05 22.18
N LEU A 9 18.06 17.87 20.89
CA LEU A 9 17.54 16.62 20.36
C LEU A 9 18.60 15.53 20.56
N HIS A 10 18.47 14.81 21.68
CA HIS A 10 19.20 13.55 21.84
C HIS A 10 18.58 12.55 20.88
N GLY A 11 19.16 12.42 19.69
CA GLY A 11 18.96 11.26 18.85
C GLY A 11 19.39 10.03 19.65
N GLN A 12 18.47 9.20 20.09
CA GLN A 12 18.80 7.89 20.61
C GLN A 12 19.54 7.15 19.51
N ALA A 13 20.80 6.75 19.78
CA ALA A 13 21.55 5.86 18.91
C ALA A 13 20.68 4.61 18.66
N PRO A 14 20.62 4.09 17.42
CA PRO A 14 19.83 2.91 17.13
C PRO A 14 20.26 1.77 18.07
N VAL A 15 19.32 1.29 18.86
CA VAL A 15 19.55 0.13 19.74
C VAL A 15 19.84 -1.04 18.82
N GLN A 16 21.07 -1.55 18.87
CA GLN A 16 21.45 -2.75 18.13
C GLN A 16 20.69 -3.91 18.75
N THR A 17 19.58 -4.32 18.15
CA THR A 17 18.77 -5.45 18.62
C THR A 17 19.57 -6.73 18.48
N LYS A 18 19.75 -7.44 19.59
CA LYS A 18 20.34 -8.77 19.58
C LYS A 18 19.29 -9.76 19.08
N PRO A 19 19.66 -10.79 18.30
CA PRO A 19 18.72 -11.84 17.85
C PRO A 19 17.97 -12.49 19.02
N LEU A 20 18.63 -12.63 20.18
CA LEU A 20 18.03 -13.02 21.44
C LEU A 20 18.51 -12.07 22.53
N ASP A 21 17.60 -11.25 23.07
CA ASP A 21 17.87 -10.42 24.22
C ASP A 21 17.29 -11.06 25.49
N HIS A 22 18.17 -11.59 26.34
CA HIS A 22 17.78 -12.21 27.60
C HIS A 22 16.96 -11.28 28.53
N ALA A 23 17.11 -9.96 28.38
CA ALA A 23 16.30 -9.01 29.14
C ALA A 23 14.81 -9.04 28.77
N ASN A 24 14.43 -9.63 27.65
CA ASN A 24 13.05 -9.81 27.25
C ASN A 24 12.37 -10.98 27.97
N LEU A 25 13.14 -11.90 28.53
CA LEU A 25 12.62 -13.06 29.23
C LEU A 25 12.10 -12.68 30.64
N ASP A 26 11.06 -13.37 31.08
CA ASP A 26 10.61 -13.39 32.47
C ASP A 26 10.92 -14.76 33.07
N THR A 27 12.13 -14.89 33.63
CA THR A 27 12.59 -16.15 34.23
C THR A 27 11.88 -16.50 35.55
N THR A 28 10.98 -15.64 36.04
CA THR A 28 10.12 -15.95 37.20
C THR A 28 8.89 -16.77 36.79
N CYS A 29 8.57 -16.83 35.50
CA CYS A 29 7.54 -17.67 34.91
C CYS A 29 8.17 -18.97 34.37
N ASN A 30 7.51 -20.11 34.60
CA ASN A 30 7.94 -21.37 34.02
C ASN A 30 7.49 -21.42 32.55
N ALA A 31 8.41 -21.71 31.64
CA ALA A 31 8.16 -21.80 30.20
C ALA A 31 7.07 -22.83 29.82
N CYS A 32 6.90 -23.89 30.63
CA CYS A 32 5.85 -24.90 30.42
C CYS A 32 4.45 -24.47 30.89
N ASP A 33 4.36 -23.45 31.75
CA ASP A 33 3.10 -22.95 32.27
C ASP A 33 2.55 -21.81 31.38
N ASP A 34 3.40 -20.83 31.06
CA ASP A 34 3.07 -19.73 30.13
C ASP A 34 4.31 -19.35 29.34
N PHE A 35 4.45 -19.94 28.16
CA PHE A 35 5.58 -19.67 27.29
C PHE A 35 5.62 -18.23 26.78
N TYR A 36 4.46 -17.61 26.54
CA TYR A 36 4.39 -16.22 26.08
C TYR A 36 4.93 -15.27 27.14
N GLN A 37 4.48 -15.44 28.40
CA GLN A 37 4.98 -14.65 29.53
C GLN A 37 6.47 -14.89 29.76
N PHE A 38 6.92 -16.17 29.74
CA PHE A 38 8.34 -16.50 29.85
C PHE A 38 9.18 -15.78 28.80
N ALA A 39 8.77 -15.85 27.53
CA ALA A 39 9.57 -15.34 26.42
C ALA A 39 9.53 -13.80 26.31
N ASN A 40 8.44 -13.17 26.71
CA ASN A 40 8.21 -11.73 26.45
C ASN A 40 8.00 -10.88 27.72
N GLY A 41 7.85 -11.48 28.89
CA GLY A 41 7.44 -10.76 30.11
C GLY A 41 8.38 -9.64 30.53
N GLY A 42 9.69 -9.81 30.32
CA GLY A 42 10.67 -8.76 30.55
C GLY A 42 10.52 -7.58 29.57
N TRP A 43 10.22 -7.85 28.31
CA TRP A 43 9.92 -6.81 27.31
C TRP A 43 8.60 -6.12 27.64
N LEU A 44 7.53 -6.85 27.91
CA LEU A 44 6.20 -6.31 28.24
C LEU A 44 6.23 -5.35 29.45
N LYS A 45 7.08 -5.62 30.44
CA LYS A 45 7.25 -4.74 31.63
C LYS A 45 7.88 -3.37 31.26
N ARG A 46 8.66 -3.30 30.19
CA ARG A 46 9.40 -2.09 29.78
C ARG A 46 8.75 -1.37 28.61
N ALA A 47 8.15 -2.11 27.69
CA ALA A 47 7.60 -1.57 26.45
C ALA A 47 6.40 -0.66 26.72
N LYS A 48 6.36 0.43 25.96
CA LYS A 48 5.20 1.34 25.90
C LYS A 48 4.87 1.56 24.44
N ILE A 49 3.61 1.55 24.09
CA ILE A 49 3.14 1.91 22.76
C ILE A 49 3.34 3.42 22.60
N PRO A 50 4.20 3.88 21.66
CA PRO A 50 4.34 5.32 21.40
C PRO A 50 3.02 5.89 20.85
N ALA A 51 2.71 7.13 21.18
CA ALA A 51 1.42 7.78 20.85
C ALA A 51 1.11 7.83 19.34
N ALA A 52 2.15 7.79 18.49
CA ALA A 52 2.02 7.79 17.04
C ALA A 52 1.77 6.41 16.41
N TYR A 53 1.76 5.34 17.21
CA TYR A 53 1.59 3.97 16.71
C TYR A 53 0.33 3.32 17.30
N PRO A 54 -0.40 2.52 16.49
CA PRO A 54 -1.54 1.73 16.97
C PRO A 54 -1.12 0.51 17.81
N GLU A 55 0.06 0.00 17.54
CA GLU A 55 0.67 -1.17 18.17
C GLU A 55 2.19 -1.01 18.21
N PHE A 56 2.86 -1.80 19.03
CA PHE A 56 4.30 -1.77 19.13
C PHE A 56 4.86 -3.17 19.40
N GLY A 57 5.92 -3.54 18.72
CA GLY A 57 6.57 -4.84 18.82
C GLY A 57 7.78 -4.93 17.91
N SER A 58 8.36 -6.13 17.76
CA SER A 58 9.60 -6.34 17.01
C SER A 58 9.53 -5.86 15.55
N PHE A 59 8.37 -5.98 14.90
CA PHE A 59 8.17 -5.46 13.54
C PHE A 59 8.30 -3.94 13.51
N GLN A 60 7.66 -3.23 14.46
CA GLN A 60 7.72 -1.78 14.53
C GLN A 60 9.11 -1.28 14.92
N GLU A 61 9.78 -1.96 15.84
CA GLU A 61 11.17 -1.65 16.22
C GLU A 61 12.11 -1.76 15.01
N LEU A 62 12.00 -2.83 14.23
CA LEU A 62 12.80 -3.00 13.01
C LEU A 62 12.42 -1.98 11.93
N TYR A 63 11.12 -1.69 11.76
CA TYR A 63 10.65 -0.65 10.86
C TYR A 63 11.29 0.71 11.19
N ASP A 64 11.27 1.12 12.46
CA ASP A 64 11.89 2.36 12.92
C ASP A 64 13.41 2.41 12.66
N GLN A 65 14.10 1.28 12.81
CA GLN A 65 15.52 1.18 12.51
C GLN A 65 15.80 1.33 11.02
N ASN A 66 15.00 0.69 10.17
CA ASN A 66 15.13 0.82 8.71
C ASN A 66 14.80 2.26 8.26
N GLU A 67 13.76 2.89 8.83
CA GLU A 67 13.44 4.30 8.56
C GLU A 67 14.59 5.24 8.91
N ALA A 68 15.29 5.00 10.03
CA ALA A 68 16.45 5.81 10.41
C ALA A 68 17.57 5.70 9.37
N VAL A 69 17.83 4.49 8.86
CA VAL A 69 18.83 4.28 7.78
C VAL A 69 18.39 4.97 6.49
N LEU A 70 17.12 4.85 6.11
CA LEU A 70 16.58 5.54 4.94
C LEU A 70 16.65 7.07 5.09
N HIS A 71 16.38 7.58 6.28
CA HIS A 71 16.49 9.00 6.59
C HIS A 71 17.93 9.52 6.37
N ASP A 72 18.94 8.77 6.81
CA ASP A 72 20.34 9.13 6.59
C ASP A 72 20.71 9.11 5.10
N ILE A 73 20.24 8.09 4.36
CA ILE A 73 20.41 8.00 2.90
C ILE A 73 19.81 9.24 2.23
N LEU A 74 18.57 9.58 2.58
CA LEU A 74 17.83 10.69 1.98
C LEU A 74 18.44 12.05 2.29
N ASN A 75 18.91 12.27 3.52
CA ASN A 75 19.64 13.50 3.88
C ASN A 75 20.93 13.65 3.08
N GLY A 76 21.68 12.56 2.91
CA GLY A 76 22.86 12.54 2.06
C GLY A 76 22.52 12.84 0.59
N SER A 77 21.45 12.28 0.07
CA SER A 77 20.97 12.52 -1.30
C SER A 77 20.56 13.98 -1.51
N VAL A 78 19.86 14.59 -0.55
CA VAL A 78 19.51 16.03 -0.60
C VAL A 78 20.75 16.91 -0.63
N ALA A 79 21.78 16.61 0.18
CA ALA A 79 23.03 17.36 0.18
C ALA A 79 23.71 17.31 -1.19
N ARG A 80 23.75 16.14 -1.84
CA ARG A 80 24.37 15.94 -3.16
C ARG A 80 23.55 16.56 -4.30
N VAL A 81 22.23 16.60 -4.19
CA VAL A 81 21.38 17.38 -5.11
C VAL A 81 21.68 18.86 -5.00
N LYS A 82 21.78 19.41 -3.77
CA LYS A 82 22.08 20.83 -3.52
C LYS A 82 23.48 21.24 -4.00
N SER A 83 24.48 20.37 -3.84
CA SER A 83 25.84 20.61 -4.32
C SER A 83 25.97 20.47 -5.86
N GLY A 84 24.96 19.95 -6.54
CA GLY A 84 25.00 19.66 -7.96
C GLY A 84 25.81 18.41 -8.33
N GLU A 85 26.18 17.57 -7.36
CA GLU A 85 26.82 16.27 -7.60
C GLU A 85 25.83 15.32 -8.31
N TYR A 86 24.61 15.20 -7.80
CA TYR A 86 23.54 14.48 -8.46
C TYR A 86 22.87 15.34 -9.54
N LYS A 87 22.86 14.88 -10.76
CA LYS A 87 22.38 15.63 -11.93
C LYS A 87 20.89 15.38 -12.19
N PRO A 88 20.13 16.40 -12.61
CA PRO A 88 18.74 16.21 -13.04
C PRO A 88 18.57 15.05 -14.00
N GLY A 89 17.55 14.24 -13.76
CA GLY A 89 17.23 13.05 -14.57
C GLY A 89 17.84 11.74 -14.07
N THR A 90 18.87 11.76 -13.24
CA THR A 90 19.43 10.53 -12.64
C THR A 90 18.51 9.98 -11.54
N GLY A 91 18.64 8.69 -11.23
CA GLY A 91 17.86 8.04 -10.16
C GLY A 91 18.10 8.68 -8.79
N GLU A 92 19.36 8.92 -8.47
CA GLU A 92 19.81 9.51 -7.22
C GLU A 92 19.28 10.96 -7.07
N TYR A 93 19.26 11.74 -8.16
CA TYR A 93 18.65 13.06 -8.17
C TYR A 93 17.14 12.96 -7.85
N LYS A 94 16.41 12.03 -8.49
CA LYS A 94 14.97 11.87 -8.27
C LYS A 94 14.66 11.58 -6.82
N VAL A 95 15.41 10.68 -6.18
CA VAL A 95 15.25 10.33 -4.75
C VAL A 95 15.50 11.57 -3.86
N GLY A 96 16.61 12.26 -4.04
CA GLY A 96 16.95 13.45 -3.25
C GLY A 96 15.98 14.62 -3.47
N ALA A 97 15.59 14.89 -4.72
CA ALA A 97 14.66 15.97 -5.06
C ALA A 97 13.24 15.70 -4.53
N PHE A 98 12.74 14.47 -4.65
CA PHE A 98 11.42 14.10 -4.10
C PHE A 98 11.37 14.33 -2.60
N TYR A 99 12.35 13.78 -1.87
CA TYR A 99 12.42 13.95 -0.42
C TYR A 99 12.60 15.42 -0.02
N ALA A 100 13.45 16.17 -0.71
CA ALA A 100 13.65 17.60 -0.44
C ALA A 100 12.36 18.40 -0.57
N THR A 101 11.55 18.14 -1.63
CA THR A 101 10.25 18.82 -1.80
C THR A 101 9.24 18.43 -0.74
N CYS A 102 9.25 17.17 -0.28
CA CYS A 102 8.42 16.73 0.85
C CYS A 102 8.81 17.45 2.15
N MET A 103 10.08 17.70 2.40
CA MET A 103 10.57 18.38 3.60
C MET A 103 10.46 19.91 3.53
N ASP A 104 10.16 20.50 2.37
CA ASP A 104 9.98 21.96 2.19
C ASP A 104 8.60 22.43 2.69
N THR A 105 8.49 22.52 4.01
CA THR A 105 7.26 23.01 4.67
C THR A 105 6.92 24.43 4.25
N THR A 106 7.90 25.29 4.04
CA THR A 106 7.67 26.71 3.69
C THR A 106 6.89 26.84 2.39
N THR A 107 7.30 26.13 1.35
CA THR A 107 6.60 26.13 0.06
C THR A 107 5.22 25.47 0.18
N ILE A 108 5.12 24.33 0.88
CA ILE A 108 3.86 23.59 1.03
C ILE A 108 2.83 24.43 1.79
N GLU A 109 3.18 25.06 2.89
CA GLU A 109 2.26 25.91 3.67
C GLU A 109 1.81 27.13 2.86
N LYS A 110 2.72 27.76 2.10
CA LYS A 110 2.39 28.90 1.24
C LYS A 110 1.41 28.51 0.12
N LEU A 111 1.54 27.33 -0.44
CA LEU A 111 0.67 26.86 -1.53
C LEU A 111 -0.73 26.47 -1.04
N GLY A 112 -0.87 25.94 0.18
CA GLY A 112 -2.15 25.51 0.74
C GLY A 112 -2.87 24.52 -0.16
N ALA A 113 -4.11 24.85 -0.57
CA ALA A 113 -4.94 24.08 -1.51
C ALA A 113 -4.68 24.42 -2.98
N THR A 114 -3.87 25.44 -3.29
CA THR A 114 -3.66 25.92 -4.67
C THR A 114 -3.26 24.82 -5.66
N PRO A 115 -2.45 23.80 -5.29
CA PRO A 115 -2.09 22.72 -6.20
C PRO A 115 -3.29 21.91 -6.72
N LEU A 116 -4.42 21.89 -6.00
CA LEU A 116 -5.64 21.18 -6.42
C LEU A 116 -6.49 21.96 -7.44
N LYS A 117 -6.25 23.27 -7.57
CA LYS A 117 -7.11 24.16 -8.36
C LYS A 117 -7.32 23.67 -9.81
N PRO A 118 -6.32 23.22 -10.57
CA PRO A 118 -6.52 22.76 -11.94
C PRO A 118 -7.54 21.61 -12.04
N GLU A 119 -7.49 20.65 -11.11
CA GLU A 119 -8.41 19.50 -11.12
C GLU A 119 -9.78 19.86 -10.51
N LEU A 120 -9.84 20.76 -9.53
CA LEU A 120 -11.11 21.33 -9.05
C LEU A 120 -11.84 22.09 -10.16
N ASP A 121 -11.13 22.90 -10.95
CA ASP A 121 -11.69 23.62 -12.11
C ASP A 121 -12.18 22.62 -13.18
N ARG A 122 -11.44 21.53 -13.42
CA ARG A 122 -11.84 20.46 -14.33
C ARG A 122 -13.13 19.78 -13.87
N ILE A 123 -13.23 19.40 -12.59
CA ILE A 123 -14.45 18.83 -12.01
C ILE A 123 -15.60 19.85 -12.12
N ALA A 124 -15.34 21.13 -11.84
CA ALA A 124 -16.34 22.18 -11.96
C ALA A 124 -16.86 22.35 -13.39
N SER A 125 -16.03 22.14 -14.40
CA SER A 125 -16.40 22.29 -15.82
C SER A 125 -17.27 21.15 -16.37
N ILE A 126 -17.41 20.03 -15.68
CA ILE A 126 -18.29 18.93 -16.08
C ILE A 126 -19.73 19.46 -16.12
N SER A 127 -20.37 19.45 -17.29
CA SER A 127 -21.65 20.10 -17.54
C SER A 127 -22.83 19.15 -17.72
N SER A 128 -22.54 17.86 -17.97
CA SER A 128 -23.55 16.81 -18.17
C SER A 128 -23.05 15.45 -17.65
N VAL A 129 -23.96 14.49 -17.51
CA VAL A 129 -23.61 13.09 -17.17
C VAL A 129 -22.71 12.48 -18.26
N ASP A 130 -22.92 12.85 -19.53
CA ASP A 130 -22.06 12.37 -20.62
C ASP A 130 -20.66 12.96 -20.55
N ASP A 131 -20.53 14.24 -20.13
CA ASP A 131 -19.20 14.80 -19.83
C ASP A 131 -18.53 14.08 -18.65
N LEU A 132 -19.31 13.78 -17.60
CA LEU A 132 -18.81 13.01 -16.45
C LEU A 132 -18.25 11.66 -16.88
N LYS A 133 -19.00 10.89 -17.69
CA LYS A 133 -18.57 9.57 -18.18
C LYS A 133 -17.25 9.65 -18.94
N ARG A 134 -17.13 10.63 -19.86
CA ARG A 134 -15.87 10.86 -20.60
C ARG A 134 -14.72 11.33 -19.72
N SER A 135 -15.02 12.04 -18.64
CA SER A 135 -14.01 12.58 -17.73
C SER A 135 -13.37 11.52 -16.83
N PHE A 136 -14.06 10.41 -16.53
CA PHE A 136 -13.55 9.40 -15.58
C PHE A 136 -12.17 8.86 -15.96
N GLY A 137 -11.90 8.56 -17.23
CA GLY A 137 -10.59 8.04 -17.64
C GLY A 137 -9.45 9.04 -17.41
N GLU A 138 -9.67 10.32 -17.75
CA GLU A 138 -8.67 11.37 -17.50
C GLU A 138 -8.51 11.69 -16.02
N LEU A 139 -9.58 11.71 -15.24
CA LEU A 139 -9.54 11.92 -13.78
C LEU A 139 -8.84 10.76 -13.07
N GLU A 140 -9.08 9.53 -13.53
CA GLU A 140 -8.37 8.35 -13.02
C GLU A 140 -6.87 8.41 -13.32
N LYS A 141 -6.49 8.62 -14.57
CA LYS A 141 -5.10 8.77 -15.00
C LYS A 141 -4.34 9.83 -14.22
N ARG A 142 -4.97 10.98 -13.95
CA ARG A 142 -4.35 12.14 -13.29
C ARG A 142 -4.28 11.96 -11.79
N GLU A 143 -5.38 11.57 -11.16
CA GLU A 143 -5.55 11.67 -9.72
C GLU A 143 -6.07 10.39 -9.03
N GLY A 144 -6.43 9.35 -9.79
CA GLY A 144 -7.00 8.12 -9.23
C GLY A 144 -8.40 8.33 -8.66
N LEU A 145 -9.29 9.00 -9.43
CA LEU A 145 -10.61 9.42 -8.92
C LEU A 145 -11.77 8.52 -9.32
N ALA A 146 -11.56 7.48 -10.13
CA ALA A 146 -12.64 6.54 -10.45
C ALA A 146 -13.17 5.86 -9.17
N PRO A 147 -14.50 5.68 -9.05
CA PRO A 147 -15.09 5.05 -7.86
C PRO A 147 -15.04 3.51 -7.91
N TRP A 148 -14.03 2.96 -8.54
CA TRP A 148 -13.71 1.53 -8.61
C TRP A 148 -12.19 1.34 -8.57
N VAL A 149 -11.74 0.09 -8.56
CA VAL A 149 -10.33 -0.27 -8.71
C VAL A 149 -10.13 -0.87 -10.08
N ASP A 150 -9.17 -0.37 -10.83
CA ASP A 150 -8.82 -0.83 -12.17
C ASP A 150 -7.30 -0.90 -12.36
N GLY A 151 -6.87 -1.61 -13.39
CA GLY A 151 -5.46 -1.75 -13.72
C GLY A 151 -5.13 -3.11 -14.30
N SER A 152 -3.86 -3.48 -14.25
CA SER A 152 -3.42 -4.82 -14.64
C SER A 152 -3.73 -5.85 -13.57
N ALA A 153 -4.17 -7.03 -13.97
CA ALA A 153 -4.38 -8.18 -13.11
C ALA A 153 -3.79 -9.44 -13.75
N GLN A 154 -3.22 -10.31 -12.94
CA GLN A 154 -2.86 -11.65 -13.41
C GLN A 154 -4.13 -12.46 -13.64
N ASP A 155 -4.26 -13.12 -14.80
CA ASP A 155 -5.43 -13.97 -15.07
C ASP A 155 -5.41 -15.20 -14.16
N ALA A 156 -6.40 -15.32 -13.26
CA ALA A 156 -6.43 -16.40 -12.27
C ALA A 156 -6.59 -17.81 -12.90
N ARG A 157 -7.10 -17.91 -14.15
CA ARG A 157 -7.18 -19.18 -14.90
C ARG A 157 -6.03 -19.39 -15.88
N ASP A 158 -5.22 -18.37 -16.12
CA ASP A 158 -4.07 -18.42 -17.00
C ASP A 158 -2.97 -17.50 -16.47
N ALA A 159 -2.38 -17.91 -15.35
CA ALA A 159 -1.44 -17.11 -14.56
C ALA A 159 -0.18 -16.66 -15.34
N ALA A 160 0.05 -17.21 -16.54
CA ALA A 160 1.12 -16.77 -17.42
C ALA A 160 0.81 -15.44 -18.13
N ASN A 161 -0.44 -14.97 -18.09
CA ASN A 161 -0.88 -13.77 -18.79
C ASN A 161 -1.44 -12.71 -17.83
N THR A 162 -1.26 -11.45 -18.23
CA THR A 162 -1.81 -10.29 -17.54
C THR A 162 -2.98 -9.73 -18.37
N ILE A 163 -4.12 -9.58 -17.72
CA ILE A 163 -5.36 -9.02 -18.27
C ILE A 163 -5.73 -7.73 -17.53
N THR A 164 -6.84 -7.12 -17.90
CA THR A 164 -7.40 -5.99 -17.14
C THR A 164 -8.17 -6.51 -15.93
N GLY A 165 -7.94 -5.92 -14.77
CA GLY A 165 -8.77 -6.07 -13.57
C GLY A 165 -9.77 -4.93 -13.46
N LEU A 166 -10.97 -5.23 -12.98
CA LEU A 166 -12.03 -4.27 -12.72
C LEU A 166 -12.80 -4.71 -11.47
N TYR A 167 -12.61 -3.99 -10.36
CA TYR A 167 -13.08 -4.42 -9.05
C TYR A 167 -13.85 -3.32 -8.33
N GLN A 168 -14.73 -3.72 -7.38
CA GLN A 168 -15.43 -2.77 -6.52
C GLN A 168 -14.46 -1.82 -5.80
N GLY A 169 -14.91 -0.58 -5.57
CA GLY A 169 -14.13 0.47 -4.91
C GLY A 169 -15.02 1.60 -4.42
N GLY A 170 -14.47 2.81 -4.38
CA GLY A 170 -15.25 4.04 -4.18
C GLY A 170 -15.67 4.32 -2.73
N LEU A 171 -15.33 3.48 -1.77
CA LEU A 171 -15.64 3.68 -0.36
C LEU A 171 -14.47 4.36 0.36
N SER A 172 -14.74 5.39 1.14
CA SER A 172 -13.76 6.01 2.03
C SER A 172 -13.61 5.23 3.35
N LEU A 173 -14.71 4.73 3.92
CA LEU A 173 -14.67 3.86 5.08
C LEU A 173 -14.23 2.43 4.68
N PRO A 174 -13.65 1.63 5.61
CA PRO A 174 -12.93 0.40 5.27
C PRO A 174 -13.71 -0.66 4.49
N ASN A 175 -15.04 -0.73 4.67
CA ASN A 175 -15.89 -1.68 3.94
C ASN A 175 -17.38 -1.28 4.00
N ALA A 176 -18.22 -2.01 3.27
CA ALA A 176 -19.65 -1.75 3.14
C ALA A 176 -20.39 -1.75 4.49
N GLU A 177 -19.95 -2.53 5.46
CA GLU A 177 -20.66 -2.65 6.75
C GLU A 177 -20.66 -1.34 7.54
N TYR A 178 -19.61 -0.51 7.41
CA TYR A 178 -19.56 0.82 8.04
C TYR A 178 -20.68 1.75 7.56
N TYR A 179 -21.18 1.55 6.32
CA TYR A 179 -22.27 2.34 5.74
C TYR A 179 -23.65 1.78 6.06
N THR A 180 -23.79 0.47 6.15
CA THR A 180 -25.09 -0.23 6.15
C THR A 180 -25.56 -0.68 7.53
N LYS A 181 -24.64 -0.97 8.46
CA LYS A 181 -25.01 -1.35 9.83
C LYS A 181 -25.61 -0.18 10.63
N THR A 182 -26.58 -0.51 11.48
CA THR A 182 -27.33 0.46 12.30
C THR A 182 -26.97 0.48 13.78
N ASP A 183 -25.94 -0.28 14.16
CA ASP A 183 -25.42 -0.25 15.52
C ASP A 183 -24.77 1.10 15.87
N THR A 184 -24.70 1.40 17.17
CA THR A 184 -24.20 2.67 17.68
C THR A 184 -22.78 3.00 17.21
N ALA A 185 -21.90 2.00 17.10
CA ALA A 185 -20.52 2.20 16.66
C ALA A 185 -20.49 2.62 15.19
N SER A 186 -21.18 1.91 14.31
CA SER A 186 -21.27 2.23 12.88
C SER A 186 -21.89 3.61 12.63
N VAL A 187 -22.95 3.97 13.36
CA VAL A 187 -23.54 5.32 13.29
C VAL A 187 -22.54 6.39 13.74
N SER A 188 -21.81 6.14 14.83
CA SER A 188 -20.77 7.06 15.31
C SER A 188 -19.64 7.24 14.29
N PHE A 189 -19.19 6.18 13.62
CA PHE A 189 -18.19 6.28 12.56
C PHE A 189 -18.68 7.14 11.40
N ARG A 190 -19.90 6.94 10.90
CA ARG A 190 -20.49 7.77 9.83
C ARG A 190 -20.59 9.23 10.23
N THR A 191 -20.99 9.53 11.49
CA THR A 191 -21.04 10.90 11.98
C THR A 191 -19.66 11.55 12.01
N LYS A 192 -18.64 10.86 12.50
CA LYS A 192 -17.26 11.36 12.52
C LYS A 192 -16.74 11.55 11.09
N PHE A 193 -16.97 10.59 10.20
CA PHE A 193 -16.62 10.68 8.79
C PHE A 193 -17.24 11.91 8.13
N THR A 194 -18.55 12.12 8.30
CA THR A 194 -19.26 13.29 7.73
C THR A 194 -18.67 14.61 8.23
N ASN A 195 -18.29 14.70 9.51
CA ASN A 195 -17.64 15.89 10.06
C ASN A 195 -16.25 16.13 9.45
N ILE A 196 -15.49 15.05 9.20
CA ILE A 196 -14.18 15.14 8.56
C ILE A 196 -14.30 15.61 7.12
N VAL A 197 -15.24 15.06 6.36
CA VAL A 197 -15.53 15.50 4.99
C VAL A 197 -15.93 16.97 4.95
N ALA A 198 -16.84 17.40 5.84
CA ALA A 198 -17.26 18.80 5.93
C ALA A 198 -16.08 19.72 6.23
N HIS A 199 -15.23 19.38 7.20
CA HIS A 199 -14.05 20.20 7.50
C HIS A 199 -13.10 20.28 6.30
N SER A 200 -12.92 19.20 5.56
CA SER A 200 -12.08 19.20 4.35
C SER A 200 -12.62 20.16 3.28
N PHE A 201 -13.93 20.24 3.11
CA PHE A 201 -14.55 21.21 2.20
C PHE A 201 -14.41 22.66 2.69
N VAL A 202 -14.50 22.90 4.01
CA VAL A 202 -14.19 24.22 4.59
C VAL A 202 -12.75 24.63 4.29
N LEU A 203 -11.80 23.69 4.37
CA LEU A 203 -10.39 23.94 4.00
C LEU A 203 -10.21 24.25 2.50
N LEU A 204 -11.14 23.80 1.63
CA LEU A 204 -11.19 24.18 0.22
C LEU A 204 -11.85 25.54 -0.02
N GLY A 205 -12.44 26.18 1.00
CA GLY A 205 -13.05 27.50 0.94
C GLY A 205 -14.58 27.52 0.95
N ASP A 206 -15.24 26.37 1.11
CA ASP A 206 -16.70 26.32 1.18
C ASP A 206 -17.21 26.90 2.51
N SER A 207 -18.40 27.48 2.51
CA SER A 207 -19.05 27.91 3.74
C SER A 207 -19.37 26.68 4.64
N PRO A 208 -19.38 26.82 5.98
CA PRO A 208 -19.70 25.70 6.88
C PRO A 208 -21.04 25.01 6.58
N SER A 209 -22.06 25.78 6.16
CA SER A 209 -23.38 25.24 5.82
C SER A 209 -23.35 24.42 4.53
N GLN A 210 -22.65 24.91 3.51
CA GLN A 210 -22.46 24.21 2.25
C GLN A 210 -21.64 22.93 2.46
N ALA A 211 -20.50 23.02 3.14
CA ALA A 211 -19.63 21.89 3.44
C ALA A 211 -20.37 20.78 4.20
N ALA A 212 -21.24 21.14 5.17
CA ALA A 212 -22.05 20.17 5.90
C ALA A 212 -23.11 19.49 5.02
N ALA A 213 -23.68 20.18 4.03
CA ALA A 213 -24.60 19.58 3.05
C ALA A 213 -23.85 18.63 2.10
N GLU A 214 -22.74 19.08 1.56
CA GLU A 214 -21.88 18.29 0.65
C GLU A 214 -21.34 17.03 1.31
N ALA A 215 -20.97 17.08 2.60
CA ALA A 215 -20.52 15.91 3.34
C ALA A 215 -21.61 14.84 3.47
N LYS A 216 -22.87 15.24 3.64
CA LYS A 216 -24.01 14.31 3.61
C LYS A 216 -24.21 13.70 2.22
N THR A 217 -24.01 14.48 1.18
CA THR A 217 -24.04 13.99 -0.22
C THR A 217 -22.96 12.92 -0.45
N VAL A 218 -21.72 13.16 -0.01
CA VAL A 218 -20.64 12.17 -0.11
C VAL A 218 -21.04 10.86 0.58
N LEU A 219 -21.50 10.93 1.83
CA LEU A 219 -21.94 9.73 2.56
C LEU A 219 -23.10 9.02 1.84
N ALA A 220 -24.05 9.75 1.28
CA ALA A 220 -25.20 9.17 0.58
C ALA A 220 -24.78 8.45 -0.71
N VAL A 221 -23.88 9.03 -1.51
CA VAL A 221 -23.38 8.40 -2.74
C VAL A 221 -22.51 7.20 -2.43
N GLU A 222 -21.59 7.28 -1.46
CA GLU A 222 -20.78 6.13 -1.04
C GLU A 222 -21.64 5.00 -0.44
N THR A 223 -22.74 5.34 0.23
CA THR A 223 -23.68 4.33 0.74
C THR A 223 -24.34 3.55 -0.41
N GLN A 224 -24.63 4.21 -1.54
CA GLN A 224 -25.17 3.49 -2.72
C GLN A 224 -24.12 2.50 -3.28
N PHE A 225 -22.85 2.84 -3.34
CA PHE A 225 -21.78 1.89 -3.68
C PHE A 225 -21.70 0.75 -2.67
N ALA A 226 -21.77 1.06 -1.37
CA ALA A 226 -21.67 0.08 -0.30
C ALA A 226 -22.78 -0.99 -0.37
N THR A 227 -23.99 -0.65 -0.81
CA THR A 227 -25.12 -1.60 -0.92
C THR A 227 -24.88 -2.72 -1.93
N SER A 228 -23.99 -2.53 -2.89
CA SER A 228 -23.61 -3.53 -3.90
C SER A 228 -22.19 -4.05 -3.76
N SER A 229 -21.48 -3.64 -2.71
CA SER A 229 -20.11 -4.08 -2.44
C SER A 229 -20.12 -5.36 -1.60
N ARG A 230 -19.27 -6.31 -1.97
CA ARG A 230 -18.99 -7.52 -1.20
C ARG A 230 -18.24 -7.21 0.08
N THR A 231 -18.49 -8.01 1.11
CA THR A 231 -17.76 -7.93 2.38
C THR A 231 -16.31 -8.42 2.23
N PRO A 232 -15.39 -8.08 3.16
CA PRO A 232 -14.02 -8.59 3.14
C PRO A 232 -13.92 -10.12 3.14
N ILE A 233 -14.89 -10.82 3.76
CA ILE A 233 -14.94 -12.29 3.75
C ILE A 233 -15.29 -12.80 2.36
N GLN A 234 -16.29 -12.22 1.71
CA GLN A 234 -16.68 -12.60 0.35
C GLN A 234 -15.60 -12.32 -0.70
N LEU A 235 -14.80 -11.27 -0.50
CA LEU A 235 -13.68 -10.93 -1.38
C LEU A 235 -12.51 -11.94 -1.31
N ARG A 236 -12.45 -12.79 -0.29
CA ARG A 236 -11.44 -13.84 -0.18
C ARG A 236 -11.69 -15.06 -1.06
N ASP A 237 -12.91 -15.23 -1.54
CA ASP A 237 -13.28 -16.31 -2.46
C ASP A 237 -12.81 -15.96 -3.88
N VAL A 238 -11.66 -16.49 -4.26
CA VAL A 238 -11.04 -16.22 -5.57
C VAL A 238 -11.93 -16.68 -6.72
N VAL A 239 -12.62 -17.80 -6.57
CA VAL A 239 -13.50 -18.36 -7.61
C VAL A 239 -14.75 -17.50 -7.78
N ALA A 240 -15.39 -17.13 -6.68
CA ALA A 240 -16.57 -16.27 -6.70
C ALA A 240 -16.29 -14.82 -7.14
N ASN A 241 -15.02 -14.38 -7.11
CA ASN A 241 -14.60 -13.05 -7.53
C ASN A 241 -13.90 -13.04 -8.89
N TYR A 242 -13.95 -14.12 -9.67
CA TYR A 242 -13.36 -14.18 -10.99
C TYR A 242 -14.43 -14.31 -12.08
N HIS A 243 -14.60 -13.26 -12.89
CA HIS A 243 -15.57 -13.22 -14.00
C HIS A 243 -14.88 -12.61 -15.23
N ARG A 244 -14.20 -13.48 -16.01
CA ARG A 244 -13.54 -13.03 -17.23
C ARG A 244 -14.56 -12.70 -18.32
N MET A 245 -14.59 -11.44 -18.72
CA MET A 245 -15.50 -10.87 -19.71
C MET A 245 -14.73 -10.25 -20.88
N THR A 246 -15.38 -10.13 -22.02
CA THR A 246 -14.96 -9.25 -23.11
C THR A 246 -15.44 -7.82 -22.87
N LEU A 247 -14.86 -6.84 -23.56
CA LEU A 247 -15.31 -5.45 -23.48
C LEU A 247 -16.82 -5.32 -23.79
N ALA A 248 -17.31 -5.98 -24.83
CA ALA A 248 -18.72 -5.97 -25.19
C ALA A 248 -19.65 -6.56 -24.10
N GLN A 249 -19.17 -7.55 -23.34
CA GLN A 249 -19.92 -8.10 -22.21
C GLN A 249 -19.95 -7.11 -21.03
N VAL A 250 -18.87 -6.37 -20.79
CA VAL A 250 -18.86 -5.33 -19.76
C VAL A 250 -19.74 -4.15 -20.15
N ASP A 251 -19.72 -3.72 -21.43
CA ASP A 251 -20.64 -2.70 -21.95
C ASP A 251 -22.11 -3.16 -21.83
N SER A 252 -22.40 -4.45 -22.05
CA SER A 252 -23.74 -5.01 -21.85
C SER A 252 -24.18 -5.03 -20.37
N LEU A 253 -23.22 -5.16 -19.45
CA LEU A 253 -23.46 -5.10 -18.00
C LEU A 253 -23.77 -3.67 -17.54
N THR A 254 -23.19 -2.67 -18.23
CA THR A 254 -23.26 -1.25 -17.90
C THR A 254 -23.63 -0.40 -19.13
N PRO A 255 -24.85 -0.52 -19.67
CA PRO A 255 -25.23 0.05 -20.97
C PRO A 255 -25.18 1.58 -21.02
N HIS A 256 -25.11 2.26 -19.87
CA HIS A 256 -24.97 3.72 -19.82
C HIS A 256 -23.54 4.21 -19.71
N PHE A 257 -22.53 3.29 -19.69
CA PHE A 257 -21.11 3.65 -19.59
C PHE A 257 -20.29 3.04 -20.73
N GLU A 258 -19.46 3.84 -21.38
CA GLU A 258 -18.62 3.41 -22.50
C GLU A 258 -17.19 3.10 -22.03
N TRP A 259 -16.90 1.83 -21.76
CA TRP A 259 -15.59 1.41 -21.23
C TRP A 259 -14.44 1.67 -22.21
N ALA A 260 -14.67 1.59 -23.52
CA ALA A 260 -13.66 1.93 -24.50
C ALA A 260 -13.13 3.38 -24.33
N SER A 261 -14.03 4.33 -24.06
CA SER A 261 -13.70 5.72 -23.76
C SER A 261 -12.88 5.85 -22.47
N PHE A 262 -13.28 5.13 -21.41
CA PHE A 262 -12.55 5.11 -20.15
C PHE A 262 -11.13 4.56 -20.33
N TYR A 263 -10.96 3.39 -20.94
CA TYR A 263 -9.65 2.78 -21.15
C TYR A 263 -8.73 3.63 -22.04
N SER A 264 -9.30 4.29 -23.06
CA SER A 264 -8.56 5.29 -23.83
C SER A 264 -8.09 6.46 -22.98
N GLY A 265 -8.95 6.98 -22.09
CA GLY A 265 -8.66 8.08 -21.18
C GLY A 265 -7.53 7.76 -20.19
N VAL A 266 -7.52 6.58 -19.59
CA VAL A 266 -6.42 6.14 -18.70
C VAL A 266 -5.12 5.84 -19.47
N GLY A 267 -5.20 5.67 -20.79
CA GLY A 267 -4.06 5.33 -21.64
C GLY A 267 -3.75 3.83 -21.64
N ALA A 268 -4.76 3.00 -21.37
CA ALA A 268 -4.65 1.55 -21.47
C ALA A 268 -4.34 1.11 -22.91
N PRO A 269 -3.62 -0.01 -23.14
CA PRO A 269 -3.54 -0.66 -24.43
C PRO A 269 -4.91 -1.23 -24.83
N THR A 270 -4.99 -1.90 -25.99
CA THR A 270 -6.21 -2.62 -26.38
C THR A 270 -6.61 -3.63 -25.30
N VAL A 271 -7.83 -3.45 -24.76
CA VAL A 271 -8.38 -4.30 -23.70
C VAL A 271 -9.29 -5.35 -24.32
N GLU A 272 -8.89 -6.62 -24.22
CA GLU A 272 -9.64 -7.77 -24.78
C GLU A 272 -10.32 -8.61 -23.70
N LYS A 273 -9.65 -8.79 -22.58
CA LYS A 273 -10.08 -9.64 -21.46
C LYS A 273 -10.07 -8.81 -20.18
N ILE A 274 -11.16 -8.87 -19.46
CA ILE A 274 -11.37 -8.12 -18.22
C ILE A 274 -11.85 -9.09 -17.15
N ASP A 275 -11.15 -9.16 -16.03
CA ASP A 275 -11.68 -9.81 -14.84
C ASP A 275 -12.56 -8.81 -14.07
N VAL A 276 -13.86 -8.97 -14.16
CA VAL A 276 -14.85 -8.17 -13.42
C VAL A 276 -15.16 -8.87 -12.10
N GLY A 277 -14.46 -8.48 -11.04
CA GLY A 277 -14.54 -9.20 -9.77
C GLY A 277 -15.94 -9.21 -9.15
N GLN A 278 -16.68 -8.11 -9.25
CA GLN A 278 -18.00 -7.95 -8.65
C GLN A 278 -18.98 -7.33 -9.66
N PRO A 279 -19.58 -8.13 -10.56
CA PRO A 279 -20.51 -7.64 -11.60
C PRO A 279 -21.70 -6.84 -11.04
N GLU A 280 -22.21 -7.23 -9.88
CA GLU A 280 -23.30 -6.55 -9.19
C GLU A 280 -22.96 -5.10 -8.79
N PHE A 281 -21.70 -4.82 -8.44
CA PHE A 281 -21.22 -3.49 -8.17
C PHE A 281 -21.31 -2.60 -9.42
N PHE A 282 -20.88 -3.10 -10.56
CA PHE A 282 -20.90 -2.36 -11.82
C PHE A 282 -22.30 -2.16 -12.36
N THR A 283 -23.19 -3.15 -12.20
CA THR A 283 -24.63 -2.99 -12.50
C THR A 283 -25.26 -1.88 -11.64
N ASN A 284 -24.86 -1.77 -10.37
CA ASN A 284 -25.33 -0.69 -9.50
C ASN A 284 -24.73 0.66 -9.92
N PHE A 285 -23.44 0.72 -10.25
CA PHE A 285 -22.79 1.91 -10.79
C PHE A 285 -23.52 2.45 -12.02
N ASP A 286 -23.88 1.58 -12.96
CA ASP A 286 -24.64 1.94 -14.16
C ASP A 286 -25.99 2.59 -13.82
N LYS A 287 -26.74 2.04 -12.86
CA LYS A 287 -27.99 2.66 -12.34
C LYS A 287 -27.70 4.02 -11.71
N MET A 288 -26.62 4.17 -10.97
CA MET A 288 -26.25 5.43 -10.33
C MET A 288 -25.95 6.52 -11.36
N LEU A 289 -25.42 6.20 -12.54
CA LEU A 289 -25.23 7.18 -13.63
C LEU A 289 -26.51 7.86 -14.08
N THR A 290 -27.65 7.19 -13.91
CA THR A 290 -28.98 7.73 -14.29
C THR A 290 -29.77 8.29 -13.12
N SER A 291 -29.47 7.89 -11.89
CA SER A 291 -30.27 8.23 -10.69
C SER A 291 -29.59 9.25 -9.79
N VAL A 292 -28.26 9.33 -9.76
CA VAL A 292 -27.53 10.30 -8.94
C VAL A 292 -27.38 11.63 -9.69
N PRO A 293 -27.77 12.75 -9.10
CA PRO A 293 -27.60 14.07 -9.73
C PRO A 293 -26.13 14.37 -10.08
N LEU A 294 -25.91 15.05 -11.20
CA LEU A 294 -24.55 15.46 -11.61
C LEU A 294 -23.81 16.25 -10.53
N ALA A 295 -24.52 17.12 -9.80
CA ALA A 295 -23.94 17.90 -8.71
C ALA A 295 -23.37 17.01 -7.61
N ASP A 296 -24.02 15.87 -7.30
CA ASP A 296 -23.61 14.94 -6.26
C ASP A 296 -22.36 14.16 -6.70
N TRP A 297 -22.29 13.78 -7.99
CA TRP A 297 -21.07 13.21 -8.58
C TRP A 297 -19.87 14.17 -8.48
N LYS A 298 -20.08 15.45 -8.80
CA LYS A 298 -19.03 16.49 -8.69
C LYS A 298 -18.58 16.65 -7.24
N THR A 299 -19.50 16.59 -6.29
CA THR A 299 -19.19 16.64 -4.86
C THR A 299 -18.36 15.42 -4.43
N LEU A 300 -18.72 14.22 -4.88
CA LEU A 300 -17.92 13.00 -4.62
C LEU A 300 -16.51 13.13 -5.20
N LEU A 301 -16.36 13.59 -6.44
CA LEU A 301 -15.05 13.76 -7.09
C LEU A 301 -14.19 14.82 -6.36
N ARG A 302 -14.77 15.91 -5.88
CA ARG A 302 -14.06 16.90 -5.05
C ARG A 302 -13.55 16.28 -3.75
N TRP A 303 -14.38 15.47 -3.08
CA TRP A 303 -13.98 14.74 -1.88
C TRP A 303 -12.84 13.78 -2.17
N ARG A 304 -12.96 12.95 -3.20
CA ARG A 304 -11.90 12.01 -3.58
C ARG A 304 -10.58 12.71 -3.88
N LEU A 305 -10.63 13.82 -4.60
CA LEU A 305 -9.45 14.62 -4.90
C LEU A 305 -8.75 15.12 -3.62
N VAL A 306 -9.49 15.79 -2.72
CA VAL A 306 -8.88 16.33 -1.51
C VAL A 306 -8.41 15.24 -0.56
N SER A 307 -9.15 14.14 -0.44
CA SER A 307 -8.79 13.01 0.39
C SER A 307 -7.49 12.33 -0.08
N THR A 308 -7.36 12.09 -1.38
CA THR A 308 -6.15 11.51 -1.99
C THR A 308 -4.93 12.43 -1.85
N ALA A 309 -5.12 13.73 -1.96
CA ALA A 309 -4.06 14.73 -1.93
C ALA A 309 -3.63 15.16 -0.51
N ALA A 310 -4.48 15.01 0.48
CA ALA A 310 -4.37 15.65 1.80
C ALA A 310 -3.00 15.48 2.48
N SER A 311 -2.39 14.29 2.38
CA SER A 311 -1.08 14.00 2.98
C SER A 311 0.08 14.78 2.35
N SER A 312 -0.12 15.34 1.14
CA SER A 312 0.90 16.09 0.39
C SER A 312 0.64 17.60 0.34
N LEU A 313 -0.38 18.07 1.03
CA LEU A 313 -0.75 19.48 1.13
C LEU A 313 -0.25 20.13 2.45
N SER A 314 -0.74 21.34 2.75
CA SER A 314 -0.39 22.09 3.97
C SER A 314 -0.91 21.42 5.25
N THR A 315 -0.35 21.84 6.37
CA THR A 315 -0.62 21.26 7.70
C THR A 315 -2.10 21.09 8.04
N PRO A 316 -3.04 22.02 7.72
CA PRO A 316 -4.46 21.78 7.99
C PRO A 316 -5.02 20.54 7.30
N PHE A 317 -4.66 20.29 6.03
CA PHE A 317 -5.08 19.08 5.30
C PHE A 317 -4.44 17.81 5.85
N VAL A 318 -3.15 17.87 6.18
CA VAL A 318 -2.42 16.76 6.79
C VAL A 318 -3.06 16.37 8.13
N ASN A 319 -3.40 17.34 8.97
CA ASN A 319 -4.05 17.10 10.24
C ASN A 319 -5.46 16.50 10.04
N GLN A 320 -6.20 16.99 9.05
CA GLN A 320 -7.52 16.46 8.72
C GLN A 320 -7.44 15.00 8.25
N ASN A 321 -6.45 14.67 7.42
CA ASN A 321 -6.17 13.29 7.02
C ASN A 321 -5.78 12.41 8.22
N PHE A 322 -5.01 12.94 9.16
CA PHE A 322 -4.69 12.23 10.40
C PHE A 322 -5.93 11.96 11.25
N GLU A 323 -6.82 12.93 11.44
CA GLU A 323 -8.08 12.73 12.18
C GLU A 323 -8.97 11.66 11.51
N PHE A 324 -8.95 11.56 10.17
CA PHE A 324 -9.62 10.47 9.47
C PHE A 324 -8.98 9.10 9.77
N ASN A 325 -7.66 8.97 9.60
CA ASN A 325 -6.97 7.71 9.82
C ASN A 325 -7.01 7.26 11.29
N LYS A 326 -6.99 8.18 12.22
CA LYS A 326 -7.10 7.94 13.66
C LYS A 326 -8.40 7.21 14.05
N LEU A 327 -9.46 7.33 13.26
CA LEU A 327 -10.70 6.58 13.48
C LEU A 327 -10.48 5.06 13.49
N PHE A 328 -9.47 4.57 12.79
CA PHE A 328 -9.20 3.14 12.58
C PHE A 328 -7.93 2.65 13.26
N THR A 329 -6.96 3.52 13.48
CA THR A 329 -5.63 3.12 13.96
C THR A 329 -5.48 3.20 15.47
N GLY A 330 -6.23 4.10 16.15
CA GLY A 330 -6.06 4.37 17.57
C GLY A 330 -4.80 5.19 17.91
N ALA A 331 -3.97 5.56 16.93
CA ALA A 331 -2.86 6.48 17.14
C ALA A 331 -3.37 7.84 17.62
N THR A 332 -2.69 8.46 18.60
CA THR A 332 -3.11 9.74 19.18
C THR A 332 -2.26 10.91 18.74
N GLU A 333 -1.11 10.66 18.12
CA GLU A 333 -0.21 11.66 17.56
C GLU A 333 0.16 11.32 16.12
N ILE A 334 0.40 12.37 15.33
CA ILE A 334 0.87 12.20 13.95
C ILE A 334 2.37 11.89 13.93
N LEU A 335 2.79 10.96 13.05
CA LEU A 335 4.21 10.68 12.85
C LEU A 335 4.99 11.95 12.46
N PRO A 336 6.23 12.12 12.93
CA PRO A 336 7.11 13.21 12.51
C PRO A 336 7.19 13.34 10.98
N ARG A 337 7.32 14.57 10.48
CA ARG A 337 7.30 14.82 9.04
C ARG A 337 8.36 14.00 8.29
N TRP A 338 9.58 13.92 8.83
CA TRP A 338 10.65 13.17 8.18
C TRP A 338 10.28 11.68 7.98
N LYS A 339 9.60 11.02 8.94
CA LYS A 339 9.11 9.64 8.79
C LYS A 339 8.08 9.53 7.66
N ARG A 340 7.12 10.44 7.63
CA ARG A 340 6.11 10.51 6.56
C ARG A 340 6.75 10.75 5.19
N CYS A 341 7.79 11.58 5.10
CA CYS A 341 8.53 11.83 3.86
C CYS A 341 9.41 10.65 3.45
N VAL A 342 10.02 9.91 4.39
CA VAL A 342 10.71 8.64 4.12
C VAL A 342 9.74 7.65 3.49
N SER A 343 8.59 7.41 4.13
CA SER A 343 7.56 6.50 3.63
C SER A 343 7.02 6.92 2.25
N ALA A 344 6.77 8.21 2.04
CA ALA A 344 6.31 8.72 0.74
C ALA A 344 7.37 8.54 -0.36
N THR A 345 8.66 8.71 -0.04
CA THR A 345 9.76 8.51 -0.99
C THR A 345 9.93 7.03 -1.33
N ASP A 346 9.84 6.14 -0.33
CA ASP A 346 9.86 4.69 -0.57
C ASP A 346 8.66 4.24 -1.41
N GLY A 347 7.47 4.74 -1.14
CA GLY A 347 6.28 4.45 -1.95
C GLY A 347 6.40 4.91 -3.42
N ALA A 348 7.03 6.05 -3.68
CA ALA A 348 7.19 6.61 -5.02
C ALA A 348 8.40 6.04 -5.79
N LEU A 349 9.52 5.83 -5.11
CA LEU A 349 10.85 5.57 -5.68
C LEU A 349 11.56 4.38 -5.02
N GLY A 350 10.77 3.46 -4.46
CA GLY A 350 11.26 2.48 -3.49
C GLY A 350 12.37 1.55 -3.98
N GLU A 351 12.40 1.18 -5.26
CA GLU A 351 13.52 0.37 -5.75
C GLU A 351 14.79 1.20 -5.98
N LEU A 352 14.69 2.50 -6.31
CA LEU A 352 15.87 3.39 -6.34
C LEU A 352 16.44 3.60 -4.94
N LEU A 353 15.56 3.91 -3.97
CA LEU A 353 15.94 4.04 -2.57
C LEU A 353 16.44 2.70 -2.00
N GLY A 354 15.83 1.60 -2.43
CA GLY A 354 16.16 0.24 -2.04
C GLY A 354 17.56 -0.20 -2.44
N GLN A 355 18.11 0.29 -3.56
CA GLN A 355 19.49 0.01 -3.97
C GLN A 355 20.48 0.51 -2.93
N GLU A 356 20.32 1.74 -2.47
CA GLU A 356 21.17 2.34 -1.43
C GLU A 356 20.99 1.65 -0.07
N PHE A 357 19.77 1.27 0.26
CA PHE A 357 19.47 0.52 1.48
C PHE A 357 20.18 -0.84 1.49
N VAL A 358 20.06 -1.61 0.41
CA VAL A 358 20.69 -2.92 0.26
C VAL A 358 22.21 -2.82 0.34
N ALA A 359 22.81 -1.83 -0.35
CA ALA A 359 24.26 -1.61 -0.31
C ALA A 359 24.79 -1.38 1.12
N ARG A 360 23.98 -0.79 2.01
CA ARG A 360 24.36 -0.52 3.40
C ARG A 360 24.03 -1.64 4.38
N LYS A 361 22.94 -2.38 4.13
CA LYS A 361 22.31 -3.23 5.16
C LYS A 361 22.26 -4.71 4.84
N PHE A 362 22.45 -5.13 3.59
CA PHE A 362 22.23 -6.52 3.21
C PHE A 362 23.28 -7.01 2.20
N SER A 363 24.33 -7.66 2.71
CA SER A 363 25.43 -8.13 1.89
C SER A 363 25.04 -9.38 1.04
N PRO A 364 25.79 -9.66 -0.05
CA PRO A 364 25.61 -10.89 -0.83
C PRO A 364 25.72 -12.17 0.02
N GLU A 365 26.60 -12.19 1.03
CA GLU A 365 26.78 -13.34 1.94
C GLU A 365 25.53 -13.51 2.82
N ALA A 366 24.92 -12.41 3.31
CA ALA A 366 23.67 -12.46 4.05
C ALA A 366 22.53 -13.01 3.17
N LYS A 367 22.46 -12.60 1.89
CA LYS A 367 21.51 -13.13 0.91
C LYS A 367 21.72 -14.63 0.72
N ALA A 368 22.94 -15.07 0.47
CA ALA A 368 23.25 -16.48 0.25
C ALA A 368 22.87 -17.36 1.45
N ARG A 369 23.15 -16.91 2.68
CA ARG A 369 22.78 -17.64 3.89
C ARG A 369 21.25 -17.68 4.12
N ALA A 370 20.54 -16.58 3.85
CA ALA A 370 19.07 -16.56 3.89
C ALA A 370 18.45 -17.53 2.87
N VAL A 371 18.98 -17.58 1.65
CA VAL A 371 18.56 -18.55 0.62
C VAL A 371 18.77 -19.99 1.12
N ALA A 372 19.89 -20.29 1.76
CA ALA A 372 20.16 -21.63 2.30
C ALA A 372 19.14 -22.04 3.38
N ILE A 373 18.69 -21.12 4.23
CA ILE A 373 17.61 -21.36 5.21
C ILE A 373 16.31 -21.71 4.50
N VAL A 374 15.92 -20.93 3.48
CA VAL A 374 14.71 -21.21 2.68
C VAL A 374 14.79 -22.57 2.01
N ASP A 375 15.95 -22.93 1.41
CA ASP A 375 16.16 -24.22 0.76
C ASP A 375 16.04 -25.39 1.73
N ASN A 376 16.53 -25.23 2.96
CA ASN A 376 16.38 -26.23 4.01
C ASN A 376 14.91 -26.41 4.39
N LEU A 377 14.17 -25.32 4.56
CA LEU A 377 12.74 -25.38 4.88
C LEU A 377 11.90 -25.99 3.75
N VAL A 378 12.25 -25.74 2.49
CA VAL A 378 11.61 -26.40 1.33
C VAL A 378 11.84 -27.91 1.36
N ARG A 379 13.07 -28.36 1.68
CA ARG A 379 13.37 -29.80 1.82
C ARG A 379 12.58 -30.45 2.95
N GLU A 380 12.49 -29.78 4.09
CA GLU A 380 11.69 -30.26 5.23
C GLU A 380 10.20 -30.31 4.90
N LEU A 381 9.66 -29.29 4.20
CA LEU A 381 8.27 -29.29 3.75
C LEU A 381 7.97 -30.46 2.81
N ARG A 382 8.89 -30.76 1.87
CA ARG A 382 8.81 -31.95 1.00
C ARG A 382 8.67 -33.23 1.81
N ALA A 383 9.60 -33.46 2.72
CA ALA A 383 9.60 -34.67 3.55
C ALA A 383 8.33 -34.81 4.39
N ARG A 384 7.80 -33.68 4.89
CA ARG A 384 6.52 -33.66 5.61
C ARG A 384 5.33 -34.00 4.72
N ILE A 385 5.23 -33.42 3.50
CA ILE A 385 4.16 -33.72 2.54
C ILE A 385 4.13 -35.23 2.24
N GLU A 386 5.29 -35.86 2.01
CA GLU A 386 5.41 -37.29 1.74
C GLU A 386 4.87 -38.15 2.89
N GLN A 387 5.01 -37.68 4.13
CA GLN A 387 4.61 -38.43 5.34
C GLN A 387 3.17 -38.14 5.82
N LEU A 388 2.47 -37.15 5.26
CA LEU A 388 1.11 -36.79 5.68
C LEU A 388 0.13 -37.98 5.52
N GLN A 389 -0.57 -38.36 6.59
CA GLN A 389 -1.51 -39.49 6.57
C GLN A 389 -2.89 -39.10 6.01
N TRP A 390 -3.29 -37.84 6.15
CA TRP A 390 -4.58 -37.34 5.70
C TRP A 390 -4.65 -36.99 4.21
N MET A 391 -3.50 -36.86 3.55
CA MET A 391 -3.40 -36.50 2.14
C MET A 391 -3.25 -37.76 1.27
N GLY A 392 -4.15 -37.94 0.29
CA GLY A 392 -4.09 -39.05 -0.64
C GLY A 392 -2.89 -38.99 -1.61
N PRO A 393 -2.53 -40.13 -2.26
CA PRO A 393 -1.35 -40.21 -3.13
C PRO A 393 -1.36 -39.18 -4.27
N ASP A 394 -2.49 -39.00 -4.95
CA ASP A 394 -2.60 -38.06 -6.08
C ASP A 394 -2.44 -36.62 -5.62
N THR A 395 -3.05 -36.24 -4.49
CA THR A 395 -2.90 -34.91 -3.90
C THR A 395 -1.45 -34.65 -3.47
N LYS A 396 -0.76 -35.64 -2.88
CA LYS A 396 0.66 -35.53 -2.57
C LYS A 396 1.50 -35.30 -3.81
N ALA A 397 1.25 -36.04 -4.89
CA ALA A 397 1.96 -35.87 -6.15
C ALA A 397 1.79 -34.42 -6.70
N GLN A 398 0.57 -33.89 -6.70
CA GLN A 398 0.31 -32.51 -7.12
C GLN A 398 0.97 -31.48 -6.19
N ALA A 399 0.94 -31.70 -4.87
CA ALA A 399 1.61 -30.85 -3.90
C ALA A 399 3.12 -30.76 -4.15
N LEU A 400 3.75 -31.91 -4.47
CA LEU A 400 5.17 -31.97 -4.79
C LEU A 400 5.50 -31.28 -6.11
N VAL A 401 4.66 -31.43 -7.15
CA VAL A 401 4.81 -30.66 -8.42
C VAL A 401 4.74 -29.16 -8.16
N LYS A 402 3.79 -28.72 -7.34
CA LYS A 402 3.67 -27.30 -6.96
C LYS A 402 4.90 -26.81 -6.20
N LEU A 403 5.42 -27.62 -5.26
CA LEU A 403 6.63 -27.31 -4.49
C LEU A 403 7.88 -27.23 -5.39
N ASP A 404 7.99 -28.07 -6.41
CA ASP A 404 9.11 -28.03 -7.37
C ASP A 404 9.12 -26.78 -8.24
N ALA A 405 7.92 -26.28 -8.57
CA ALA A 405 7.73 -25.04 -9.32
C ALA A 405 7.77 -23.76 -8.45
N PHE A 406 8.09 -23.91 -7.16
CA PHE A 406 8.04 -22.84 -6.18
C PHE A 406 9.15 -21.81 -6.36
N ASN A 407 8.78 -20.55 -6.58
CA ASN A 407 9.72 -19.44 -6.74
C ASN A 407 10.02 -18.75 -5.39
N ARG A 408 11.26 -18.32 -5.23
CA ARG A 408 11.80 -17.72 -3.98
C ARG A 408 12.52 -16.43 -4.30
N LYS A 409 12.01 -15.33 -3.82
CA LYS A 409 12.59 -13.98 -3.99
C LYS A 409 13.12 -13.50 -2.64
N ILE A 410 14.43 -13.41 -2.49
CA ILE A 410 15.10 -13.15 -1.22
C ILE A 410 15.97 -11.89 -1.31
N GLY A 411 15.73 -10.95 -0.42
CA GLY A 411 16.50 -9.73 -0.22
C GLY A 411 16.13 -8.59 -1.15
N TYR A 412 16.42 -8.74 -2.44
CA TYR A 412 16.21 -7.68 -3.44
C TYR A 412 16.11 -8.27 -4.85
N PRO A 413 15.46 -7.55 -5.80
CA PRO A 413 15.29 -8.01 -7.17
C PRO A 413 16.63 -8.06 -7.91
N ASP A 414 16.80 -9.10 -8.75
CA ASP A 414 17.98 -9.21 -9.61
C ASP A 414 17.93 -8.20 -10.78
N LYS A 415 16.72 -7.77 -11.17
CA LYS A 415 16.47 -6.71 -12.15
C LYS A 415 15.71 -5.57 -11.51
N TRP A 416 16.37 -4.44 -11.39
CA TRP A 416 15.79 -3.22 -10.84
C TRP A 416 14.80 -2.57 -11.80
N ARG A 417 13.77 -1.94 -11.24
CA ARG A 417 12.74 -1.20 -11.98
C ARG A 417 13.35 0.02 -12.68
N ASP A 418 12.97 0.22 -13.94
CA ASP A 418 13.38 1.39 -14.71
C ASP A 418 12.51 2.61 -14.41
N TYR A 419 13.11 3.64 -13.80
CA TYR A 419 12.49 4.94 -13.52
C TYR A 419 12.87 6.04 -14.51
N SER A 420 13.50 5.71 -15.66
CA SER A 420 13.99 6.70 -16.60
C SER A 420 12.90 7.67 -17.09
N LYS A 421 11.68 7.17 -17.31
CA LYS A 421 10.54 7.95 -17.77
C LYS A 421 9.87 8.80 -16.68
N LEU A 422 10.14 8.54 -15.40
CA LEU A 422 9.57 9.33 -14.31
C LEU A 422 10.29 10.68 -14.21
N GLN A 423 9.52 11.76 -14.23
CA GLN A 423 10.04 13.11 -14.07
C GLN A 423 9.80 13.60 -12.65
N ILE A 424 10.87 13.76 -11.87
CA ILE A 424 10.87 14.40 -10.56
C ILE A 424 11.70 15.67 -10.68
N ASN A 425 11.13 16.76 -10.23
CA ASN A 425 11.74 18.09 -10.31
C ASN A 425 11.45 18.91 -9.03
N GLY A 426 11.97 20.12 -8.96
CA GLY A 426 11.79 21.04 -7.82
C GLY A 426 10.47 21.83 -7.82
N SER A 427 9.48 21.49 -8.67
CA SER A 427 8.25 22.28 -8.86
C SER A 427 7.28 22.23 -7.67
N GLY A 428 7.47 21.30 -6.73
CA GLY A 428 6.69 21.17 -5.51
C GLY A 428 6.34 19.72 -5.17
N TYR A 429 6.05 19.49 -3.91
CA TYR A 429 5.83 18.14 -3.39
C TYR A 429 4.62 17.45 -4.02
N TYR A 430 3.45 18.11 -4.05
CA TYR A 430 2.25 17.53 -4.65
C TYR A 430 2.45 17.17 -6.13
N ALA A 431 3.09 18.04 -6.91
CA ALA A 431 3.36 17.77 -8.32
C ALA A 431 4.24 16.52 -8.52
N ASN A 432 5.24 16.30 -7.66
CA ASN A 432 6.09 15.12 -7.68
C ASN A 432 5.32 13.85 -7.27
N VAL A 433 4.40 13.94 -6.29
CA VAL A 433 3.51 12.83 -5.90
C VAL A 433 2.60 12.43 -7.07
N VAL A 434 2.00 13.41 -7.73
CA VAL A 434 1.14 13.17 -8.92
C VAL A 434 1.95 12.54 -10.06
N ALA A 435 3.14 13.08 -10.35
CA ALA A 435 4.02 12.53 -11.40
C ALA A 435 4.41 11.06 -11.12
N ALA A 436 4.73 10.73 -9.87
CA ALA A 436 5.06 9.36 -9.47
C ALA A 436 3.85 8.42 -9.64
N ARG A 437 2.65 8.84 -9.23
CA ARG A 437 1.42 8.08 -9.39
C ARG A 437 1.07 7.85 -10.86
N GLN A 438 1.11 8.88 -11.69
CA GLN A 438 0.85 8.78 -13.14
C GLN A 438 1.82 7.85 -13.83
N TRP A 439 3.10 7.92 -13.47
CA TRP A 439 4.11 7.00 -13.99
C TRP A 439 3.83 5.55 -13.56
N ALA A 440 3.48 5.32 -12.29
CA ALA A 440 3.16 4.00 -11.78
C ALA A 440 1.91 3.41 -12.49
N SER A 441 0.85 4.21 -12.65
CA SER A 441 -0.37 3.83 -13.37
C SER A 441 -0.08 3.48 -14.84
N ALA A 442 0.67 4.34 -15.55
CA ALA A 442 1.03 4.09 -16.94
C ALA A 442 1.88 2.81 -17.10
N ARG A 443 2.78 2.54 -16.14
CA ARG A 443 3.58 1.32 -16.12
C ARG A 443 2.70 0.10 -15.85
N ASP A 444 1.73 0.22 -14.97
CA ASP A 444 0.80 -0.87 -14.64
C ASP A 444 -0.07 -1.22 -15.87
N TRP A 445 -0.70 -0.24 -16.48
CA TRP A 445 -1.48 -0.44 -17.72
C TRP A 445 -0.66 -1.05 -18.84
N ALA A 446 0.62 -0.72 -18.95
CA ALA A 446 1.51 -1.26 -19.96
C ALA A 446 1.75 -2.78 -19.86
N LYS A 447 1.33 -3.44 -18.78
CA LYS A 447 1.41 -4.90 -18.61
C LYS A 447 0.24 -5.64 -19.24
N VAL A 448 -0.91 -4.99 -19.41
CA VAL A 448 -2.13 -5.60 -19.95
C VAL A 448 -1.87 -6.18 -21.33
N GLY A 449 -2.32 -7.42 -21.57
CA GLY A 449 -2.11 -8.17 -22.79
C GLY A 449 -0.71 -8.76 -22.96
N LYS A 450 0.14 -8.71 -21.95
CA LYS A 450 1.50 -9.26 -21.98
C LYS A 450 1.64 -10.48 -21.05
N PRO A 451 2.66 -11.32 -21.29
CA PRO A 451 3.04 -12.33 -20.31
C PRO A 451 3.32 -11.72 -18.94
N THR A 452 2.93 -12.42 -17.90
CA THR A 452 3.19 -12.00 -16.50
C THR A 452 4.70 -11.97 -16.23
N ASP A 453 5.20 -10.82 -15.79
CA ASP A 453 6.61 -10.67 -15.42
C ASP A 453 6.86 -11.25 -14.01
N ARG A 454 7.38 -12.47 -13.98
CA ARG A 454 7.71 -13.17 -12.74
C ARG A 454 8.90 -12.58 -11.99
N THR A 455 9.61 -11.61 -12.55
CA THR A 455 10.76 -10.94 -11.89
C THR A 455 10.33 -9.75 -11.03
N GLU A 456 9.12 -9.23 -11.19
CA GLU A 456 8.62 -8.10 -10.41
C GLU A 456 8.41 -8.44 -8.94
N TRP A 457 8.69 -7.46 -8.09
CA TRP A 457 8.43 -7.51 -6.66
C TRP A 457 7.25 -6.60 -6.29
N GLY A 458 6.36 -7.11 -5.41
CA GLY A 458 5.25 -6.34 -4.86
C GLY A 458 5.62 -5.45 -3.67
N MET A 459 6.82 -5.66 -3.10
CA MET A 459 7.35 -4.87 -1.98
C MET A 459 8.72 -4.32 -2.32
N THR A 460 9.07 -3.16 -1.75
CA THR A 460 10.39 -2.55 -1.88
C THR A 460 11.41 -3.22 -0.97
N PRO A 461 12.71 -3.18 -1.27
CA PRO A 461 13.73 -3.83 -0.46
C PRO A 461 13.78 -3.39 1.02
N PRO A 462 13.49 -2.13 1.41
CA PRO A 462 13.46 -1.74 2.82
C PRO A 462 12.27 -2.24 3.62
N THR A 463 11.24 -2.81 2.97
CA THR A 463 9.98 -3.21 3.62
C THR A 463 10.22 -4.26 4.71
N VAL A 464 9.67 -4.01 5.91
CA VAL A 464 9.65 -4.97 7.02
C VAL A 464 8.37 -5.81 6.94
N ASN A 465 8.33 -6.69 5.99
CA ASN A 465 7.23 -7.64 5.76
C ASN A 465 7.68 -8.72 4.77
N ALA A 466 6.80 -9.72 4.54
CA ALA A 466 6.94 -10.77 3.55
C ALA A 466 5.58 -11.04 2.91
N TYR A 467 5.54 -11.76 1.81
CA TYR A 467 4.27 -12.21 1.22
C TYR A 467 4.43 -13.49 0.42
N GLU A 468 3.32 -14.20 0.29
CA GLU A 468 3.10 -15.29 -0.66
C GLU A 468 2.18 -14.80 -1.78
N ASN A 469 2.48 -15.17 -3.04
CA ASN A 469 1.62 -14.92 -4.18
C ASN A 469 1.19 -16.27 -4.81
N PRO A 470 -0.07 -16.70 -4.60
CA PRO A 470 -0.54 -18.01 -5.05
C PRO A 470 -0.57 -18.15 -6.56
N LEU A 471 -0.83 -17.07 -7.31
CA LEU A 471 -0.88 -17.09 -8.76
C LEU A 471 0.51 -17.20 -9.40
N LEU A 472 1.54 -16.71 -8.74
CA LEU A 472 2.94 -16.86 -9.15
C LEU A 472 3.63 -18.07 -8.51
N ASN A 473 2.98 -18.72 -7.54
CA ASN A 473 3.56 -19.78 -6.72
C ASN A 473 4.91 -19.35 -6.14
N GLU A 474 4.93 -18.21 -5.44
CA GLU A 474 6.16 -17.61 -4.94
C GLU A 474 6.04 -17.04 -3.54
N ILE A 475 7.16 -17.03 -2.82
CA ILE A 475 7.34 -16.25 -1.59
C ILE A 475 8.39 -15.15 -1.80
N VAL A 476 8.19 -14.04 -1.12
CA VAL A 476 9.05 -12.86 -1.24
C VAL A 476 9.42 -12.32 0.15
N PHE A 477 10.73 -12.19 0.40
CA PHE A 477 11.30 -11.67 1.64
C PHE A 477 12.26 -10.52 1.33
N PRO A 478 11.81 -9.27 1.45
CA PRO A 478 12.67 -8.10 1.27
C PRO A 478 13.82 -8.04 2.27
N ALA A 479 14.90 -7.35 1.90
CA ALA A 479 16.06 -7.16 2.78
C ALA A 479 15.71 -6.48 4.11
N GLY A 480 14.63 -5.69 4.12
CA GLY A 480 14.15 -4.96 5.29
C GLY A 480 13.74 -5.86 6.46
N ILE A 481 13.08 -6.99 6.19
CA ILE A 481 12.73 -7.96 7.24
C ILE A 481 13.91 -8.91 7.57
N LEU A 482 14.85 -9.06 6.64
CA LEU A 482 16.05 -9.90 6.83
C LEU A 482 17.13 -9.16 7.63
N GLN A 483 16.74 -8.60 8.79
CA GLN A 483 17.56 -7.86 9.75
C GLN A 483 17.25 -8.33 11.18
N PRO A 484 18.16 -8.14 12.15
CA PRO A 484 17.84 -8.38 13.55
C PRO A 484 16.61 -7.60 14.02
N PRO A 485 15.72 -8.20 14.84
CA PRO A 485 15.86 -9.49 15.51
C PRO A 485 15.38 -10.70 14.70
N PHE A 486 14.85 -10.55 13.49
CA PHE A 486 14.31 -11.66 12.70
C PHE A 486 15.40 -12.50 12.06
N TYR A 487 16.44 -11.86 11.53
CA TYR A 487 17.54 -12.54 10.86
C TYR A 487 18.88 -11.84 11.13
N ASP A 488 19.88 -12.60 11.53
CA ASP A 488 21.27 -12.15 11.66
C ASP A 488 22.21 -13.16 10.99
N PRO A 489 22.92 -12.78 9.91
CA PRO A 489 23.84 -13.68 9.21
C PRO A 489 25.02 -14.13 10.08
N LYS A 490 25.24 -13.50 11.24
CA LYS A 490 26.32 -13.85 12.18
C LYS A 490 25.84 -14.65 13.39
N ALA A 491 24.52 -14.76 13.57
CA ALA A 491 23.96 -15.51 14.68
C ALA A 491 23.99 -17.03 14.42
N ASP A 492 23.76 -17.79 15.49
CA ASP A 492 23.52 -19.24 15.42
C ASP A 492 22.27 -19.53 14.56
N ASP A 493 22.33 -20.64 13.80
CA ASP A 493 21.23 -21.02 12.91
C ASP A 493 19.93 -21.31 13.69
N ALA A 494 20.01 -21.82 14.92
CA ALA A 494 18.82 -22.07 15.74
C ALA A 494 18.03 -20.78 16.00
N LEU A 495 18.71 -19.65 16.19
CA LEU A 495 18.06 -18.34 16.34
C LEU A 495 17.38 -17.89 15.04
N ASN A 496 18.08 -18.04 13.90
CA ASN A 496 17.53 -17.69 12.60
C ASN A 496 16.33 -18.57 12.21
N TYR A 497 16.39 -19.88 12.48
CA TYR A 497 15.24 -20.78 12.26
C TYR A 497 14.08 -20.50 13.22
N GLY A 498 14.35 -20.17 14.48
CA GLY A 498 13.32 -19.85 15.47
C GLY A 498 12.60 -18.53 15.17
N ALA A 499 13.28 -17.55 14.58
CA ALA A 499 12.73 -16.25 14.21
C ALA A 499 12.30 -16.22 12.74
N MET A 500 13.22 -15.98 11.82
CA MET A 500 12.91 -15.85 10.39
C MET A 500 12.36 -17.13 9.77
N GLY A 501 12.85 -18.30 10.22
CA GLY A 501 12.35 -19.60 9.75
C GLY A 501 10.87 -19.81 10.05
N ALA A 502 10.36 -19.30 11.17
CA ALA A 502 8.93 -19.34 11.48
C ALA A 502 8.11 -18.46 10.50
N VAL A 503 8.61 -17.27 10.15
CA VAL A 503 7.96 -16.38 9.16
C VAL A 503 7.99 -17.02 7.76
N ILE A 504 9.12 -17.62 7.36
CA ILE A 504 9.23 -18.34 6.09
C ILE A 504 8.25 -19.52 6.06
N GLY A 505 8.16 -20.30 7.13
CA GLY A 505 7.21 -21.40 7.26
C GLY A 505 5.74 -20.95 7.18
N HIS A 506 5.43 -19.76 7.73
CA HIS A 506 4.10 -19.15 7.59
C HIS A 506 3.76 -18.89 6.13
N GLU A 507 4.63 -18.22 5.36
CA GLU A 507 4.36 -17.94 3.95
C GLU A 507 4.31 -19.23 3.11
N MET A 508 5.21 -20.19 3.37
CA MET A 508 5.22 -21.47 2.67
C MET A 508 3.97 -22.32 2.94
N SER A 509 3.44 -22.29 4.17
CA SER A 509 2.25 -23.08 4.52
C SER A 509 0.98 -22.56 3.85
N ARG A 510 0.93 -21.27 3.49
CA ARG A 510 -0.19 -20.67 2.76
C ARG A 510 -0.34 -21.20 1.32
N MET A 511 0.71 -21.78 0.75
CA MET A 511 0.65 -22.44 -0.56
C MET A 511 -0.26 -23.69 -0.58
N LEU A 512 -0.32 -24.43 0.54
CA LEU A 512 -0.96 -25.75 0.57
C LEU A 512 -2.49 -25.71 0.47
N PRO A 513 -3.23 -24.74 1.08
CA PRO A 513 -4.69 -24.64 0.95
C PRO A 513 -5.18 -24.42 -0.48
N ALA A 514 -4.37 -23.81 -1.35
CA ALA A 514 -4.71 -23.61 -2.76
C ALA A 514 -4.69 -24.90 -3.61
N LEU A 515 -4.41 -26.07 -3.01
CA LEU A 515 -4.49 -27.39 -3.64
C LEU A 515 -5.87 -28.03 -3.51
N SER A 516 -6.82 -27.38 -2.81
CA SER A 516 -8.17 -27.93 -2.56
C SER A 516 -9.24 -27.36 -3.51
N TYR A 517 -8.85 -26.70 -4.60
CA TYR A 517 -9.78 -26.17 -5.60
C TYR A 517 -9.47 -26.65 -7.01
#